data_c01a13879693a06d1534bdadac2b0c48
#
_entry.id   c01a13879693a06d1534bdadac2b0c48
#
_cell.length_a   1.000
_cell.length_b   1.000
_cell.length_c   1.000
_cell.angle_alpha   90.00
_cell.angle_beta   90.00
_cell.angle_gamma   90.00
#
_symmetry.space_group_name_H-M   'P 1'
#
loop_
_entity.id
_entity.type
_entity.pdbx_description
1 polymer ?
#
loop_
_entity_poly.entity_id
_entity_poly.type
_entity_poly.pdbx_seq_one_letter_code
_entity_poly.pdbx_strand_id
1 'polypeptide(L)'
;KIYICLYGKYAAGSLRVDRGTGRRAAACAVCILVCMTVTGCVSGPKNMQKIRDLEFTVLDREAVPEELELLIEENKDEPFKLTYADQGYLYIAEGYGARLTTGYSVKVTELYEAEDAVCIHTSLLGPEKGEETKEITTFPYVAVQLEYIEKDVVFQ
;
A
#
# COMPACT_ATOMS: atom_id res chain seq x y z
N LYS A 1 -6.94 -9.34 9.14
CA LYS A 1 -6.10 -9.70 7.96
C LYS A 1 -5.32 -8.45 7.58
N ILE A 2 -4.01 -8.53 7.64
CA ILE A 2 -3.11 -7.42 7.25
C ILE A 2 -2.87 -7.55 5.75
N TYR A 3 -3.19 -6.51 5.00
CA TYR A 3 -2.81 -6.39 3.60
C TYR A 3 -1.76 -5.28 3.50
N ILE A 4 -0.52 -5.64 3.22
CA ILE A 4 0.57 -4.70 2.97
C ILE A 4 0.66 -4.52 1.46
N CYS A 5 0.28 -3.35 0.97
CA CYS A 5 0.53 -2.96 -0.41
C CYS A 5 1.82 -2.11 -0.44
N LEU A 6 2.97 -2.78 -0.48
CA LEU A 6 4.26 -2.11 -0.68
C LEU A 6 4.36 -1.70 -2.16
N TYR A 7 4.19 -0.43 -2.43
CA TYR A 7 4.47 0.13 -3.75
C TYR A 7 5.98 0.27 -3.92
N GLY A 8 6.54 -0.69 -4.67
CA GLY A 8 7.88 -0.54 -5.22
C GLY A 8 9.02 -1.28 -4.52
N LYS A 9 9.06 -2.61 -4.61
CA LYS A 9 10.32 -3.40 -4.70
C LYS A 9 10.04 -4.72 -5.40
N TYR A 10 9.97 -4.72 -6.73
CA TYR A 10 10.38 -5.90 -7.47
C TYR A 10 11.89 -5.80 -7.70
N ALA A 11 12.66 -6.28 -6.73
CA ALA A 11 14.06 -6.63 -6.97
C ALA A 11 14.05 -7.87 -7.86
N ALA A 12 14.42 -7.71 -9.12
CA ALA A 12 14.73 -8.80 -10.02
C ALA A 12 15.89 -9.60 -9.42
N GLY A 13 15.58 -10.72 -8.77
CA GLY A 13 16.54 -11.71 -8.34
C GLY A 13 17.19 -12.34 -9.57
N SER A 14 18.42 -11.95 -9.87
CA SER A 14 19.26 -12.56 -10.88
C SER A 14 19.57 -13.99 -10.47
N LEU A 15 18.92 -14.98 -11.09
CA LEU A 15 19.31 -16.37 -11.05
C LEU A 15 20.62 -16.53 -11.80
N ARG A 16 21.73 -16.67 -11.08
CA ARG A 16 22.99 -17.20 -11.64
C ARG A 16 22.76 -18.65 -12.02
N VAL A 17 22.76 -18.90 -13.32
CA VAL A 17 22.86 -20.25 -13.87
C VAL A 17 24.34 -20.66 -13.80
N ASP A 18 24.67 -21.56 -12.88
CA ASP A 18 25.93 -22.24 -12.85
C ASP A 18 25.98 -23.26 -14.03
N ARG A 19 26.98 -23.08 -14.89
CA ARG A 19 27.29 -24.02 -15.94
C ARG A 19 28.11 -25.20 -15.37
N GLY A 20 27.41 -26.27 -15.05
CA GLY A 20 28.04 -27.57 -14.78
C GLY A 20 27.87 -28.48 -15.99
N THR A 21 28.99 -28.85 -16.60
CA THR A 21 29.17 -29.75 -17.75
C THR A 21 28.70 -31.19 -17.48
N GLY A 22 28.04 -31.82 -18.44
CA GLY A 22 28.24 -33.26 -18.65
C GLY A 22 27.03 -34.14 -18.92
N ARG A 23 26.81 -34.44 -20.21
CA ARG A 23 26.39 -35.74 -20.77
C ARG A 23 25.11 -36.44 -20.29
N ARG A 24 24.16 -36.51 -21.12
CA ARG A 24 23.51 -37.69 -21.75
C ARG A 24 22.12 -37.34 -22.24
N ALA A 25 21.97 -37.40 -23.55
CA ALA A 25 20.71 -37.46 -24.25
C ALA A 25 19.96 -38.75 -23.87
N ALA A 26 18.66 -38.65 -23.61
CA ALA A 26 17.63 -39.57 -24.11
C ALA A 26 16.27 -39.24 -23.46
N ALA A 27 15.29 -39.04 -24.32
CA ALA A 27 13.88 -39.33 -24.12
C ALA A 27 13.13 -38.67 -22.91
N CYS A 28 12.40 -37.61 -23.20
CA CYS A 28 11.02 -37.48 -22.71
C CYS A 28 10.28 -36.39 -23.49
N ALA A 29 9.81 -36.76 -24.67
CA ALA A 29 8.90 -35.93 -25.49
C ALA A 29 7.44 -35.90 -24.97
N VAL A 30 7.21 -36.30 -23.70
CA VAL A 30 5.85 -36.39 -23.09
C VAL A 30 5.60 -35.32 -22.03
N CYS A 31 6.61 -34.58 -21.57
CA CYS A 31 6.44 -33.54 -20.53
C CYS A 31 6.07 -32.14 -21.04
N ILE A 32 5.90 -31.94 -22.36
CA ILE A 32 5.64 -30.60 -22.94
C ILE A 32 4.12 -30.27 -22.99
N LEU A 33 3.24 -31.21 -22.68
CA LEU A 33 1.80 -31.01 -22.90
C LEU A 33 0.98 -30.72 -21.61
N VAL A 34 1.59 -30.52 -20.45
CA VAL A 34 0.87 -30.31 -19.18
C VAL A 34 1.09 -28.93 -18.54
N CYS A 35 1.90 -28.06 -19.11
CA CYS A 35 2.21 -26.74 -18.53
C CYS A 35 1.45 -25.55 -19.15
N MET A 36 0.24 -25.73 -19.66
CA MET A 36 -0.56 -24.64 -20.24
C MET A 36 -1.88 -24.40 -19.51
N THR A 37 -1.93 -24.54 -18.18
CA THR A 37 -3.06 -24.02 -17.40
C THR A 37 -2.59 -23.19 -16.23
N VAL A 38 -1.77 -22.18 -16.49
CA VAL A 38 -1.68 -21.05 -15.58
C VAL A 38 -2.84 -20.15 -15.96
N THR A 39 -4.00 -20.43 -15.38
CA THR A 39 -5.11 -19.49 -15.35
C THR A 39 -4.66 -18.33 -14.47
N GLY A 40 -3.96 -17.35 -15.06
CA GLY A 40 -3.73 -16.06 -14.42
C GLY A 40 -5.12 -15.48 -14.11
N CYS A 41 -5.43 -15.29 -12.84
CA CYS A 41 -6.52 -14.42 -12.46
C CYS A 41 -6.20 -13.03 -13.01
N VAL A 42 -6.71 -12.72 -14.19
CA VAL A 42 -6.75 -11.36 -14.70
C VAL A 42 -7.82 -10.68 -13.86
N SER A 43 -7.40 -9.97 -12.81
CA SER A 43 -8.26 -9.01 -12.15
C SER A 43 -8.63 -7.99 -13.22
N GLY A 44 -9.89 -8.00 -13.65
CA GLY A 44 -10.41 -7.00 -14.59
C GLY A 44 -10.25 -5.58 -14.03
N PRO A 45 -10.39 -4.54 -14.84
CA PRO A 45 -10.35 -3.17 -14.35
C PRO A 45 -11.43 -3.00 -13.28
N LYS A 46 -11.02 -2.56 -12.07
CA LYS A 46 -11.96 -2.27 -10.98
C LYS A 46 -12.87 -1.11 -11.39
N ASN A 47 -14.17 -1.26 -11.16
CA ASN A 47 -15.11 -0.17 -11.38
C ASN A 47 -14.97 0.83 -10.23
N MET A 48 -14.39 2.00 -10.54
CA MET A 48 -14.14 3.09 -9.58
C MET A 48 -15.26 4.12 -9.54
N GLN A 49 -16.43 3.80 -10.12
CA GLN A 49 -17.57 4.71 -10.05
C GLN A 49 -17.99 4.89 -8.59
N LYS A 50 -17.95 6.14 -8.12
CA LYS A 50 -18.32 6.52 -6.76
C LYS A 50 -19.79 6.20 -6.48
N ILE A 51 -20.04 5.45 -5.41
CA ILE A 51 -21.38 5.17 -4.90
C ILE A 51 -21.78 6.19 -3.85
N ARG A 52 -20.91 6.39 -2.84
CA ARG A 52 -21.16 7.31 -1.73
C ARG A 52 -19.87 7.76 -1.06
N ASP A 53 -19.90 8.91 -0.41
CA ASP A 53 -18.85 9.31 0.52
C ASP A 53 -18.89 8.44 1.78
N LEU A 54 -17.73 8.14 2.34
CA LEU A 54 -17.61 7.38 3.58
C LEU A 54 -17.31 8.32 4.74
N GLU A 55 -17.97 8.07 5.86
CA GLU A 55 -17.61 8.71 7.11
C GLU A 55 -16.36 8.05 7.68
N PHE A 56 -15.41 8.86 8.12
CA PHE A 56 -14.15 8.40 8.69
C PHE A 56 -13.68 9.34 9.79
N THR A 57 -12.83 8.82 10.66
CA THR A 57 -12.14 9.60 11.68
C THR A 57 -10.65 9.61 11.37
N VAL A 58 -10.04 10.78 11.35
CA VAL A 58 -8.58 10.90 11.32
C VAL A 58 -8.07 10.61 12.73
N LEU A 59 -7.14 9.67 12.83
CA LEU A 59 -6.60 9.22 14.10
C LEU A 59 -5.38 10.06 14.49
N ASP A 60 -5.35 10.45 15.75
CA ASP A 60 -4.12 10.89 16.38
C ASP A 60 -3.20 9.68 16.60
N ARG A 61 -1.90 9.91 16.71
CA ARG A 61 -0.90 8.84 16.83
C ARG A 61 -1.21 7.85 17.96
N GLU A 62 -1.70 8.35 19.09
CA GLU A 62 -2.04 7.56 20.27
C GLU A 62 -3.30 6.70 20.10
N ALA A 63 -4.11 6.99 19.08
CA ALA A 63 -5.33 6.26 18.75
C ALA A 63 -5.14 5.21 17.65
N VAL A 64 -3.94 5.16 17.05
CA VAL A 64 -3.59 4.13 16.04
C VAL A 64 -3.41 2.78 16.75
N PRO A 65 -4.00 1.67 16.24
CA PRO A 65 -3.75 0.34 16.79
C PRO A 65 -2.25 0.00 16.80
N GLU A 66 -1.78 -0.67 17.87
CA GLU A 66 -0.36 -0.96 18.09
C GLU A 66 0.26 -1.71 16.91
N GLU A 67 -0.45 -2.67 16.33
CA GLU A 67 0.05 -3.44 15.18
C GLU A 67 0.23 -2.57 13.94
N LEU A 68 -0.68 -1.60 13.73
CA LEU A 68 -0.55 -0.66 12.61
C LEU A 68 0.54 0.38 12.89
N GLU A 69 0.70 0.84 14.14
CA GLU A 69 1.78 1.76 14.51
C GLU A 69 3.16 1.14 14.26
N LEU A 70 3.36 -0.13 14.63
CA LEU A 70 4.61 -0.85 14.35
C LEU A 70 4.92 -0.89 12.86
N LEU A 71 3.93 -1.15 12.02
CA LEU A 71 4.10 -1.15 10.56
C LEU A 71 4.41 0.25 10.01
N ILE A 72 3.79 1.29 10.54
CA ILE A 72 4.09 2.68 10.17
C ILE A 72 5.54 3.02 10.54
N GLU A 73 5.97 2.72 11.75
CA GLU A 73 7.34 2.98 12.22
C GLU A 73 8.39 2.25 11.38
N GLU A 74 8.11 1.01 10.96
CA GLU A 74 9.01 0.22 10.11
C GLU A 74 9.14 0.78 8.69
N ASN A 75 8.09 1.44 8.17
CA ASN A 75 8.04 1.88 6.78
C ASN A 75 8.14 3.41 6.60
N LYS A 76 8.17 4.21 7.66
CA LYS A 76 8.02 5.67 7.60
C LYS A 76 9.08 6.42 6.78
N ASP A 77 10.26 5.84 6.60
CA ASP A 77 11.36 6.47 5.86
C ASP A 77 11.06 6.62 4.36
N GLU A 78 10.26 5.70 3.80
CA GLU A 78 9.81 5.69 2.41
C GLU A 78 8.28 5.92 2.32
N PRO A 79 7.75 6.32 1.15
CA PRO A 79 6.30 6.38 0.95
C PRO A 79 5.67 5.00 1.15
N PHE A 80 4.60 4.93 1.93
CA PHE A 80 3.90 3.68 2.23
C PHE A 80 2.39 3.81 2.13
N LYS A 81 1.72 2.67 1.93
CA LYS A 81 0.28 2.50 1.88
C LYS A 81 -0.07 1.23 2.65
N LEU A 82 -0.77 1.38 3.76
CA LEU A 82 -1.10 0.29 4.67
C LEU A 82 -2.61 0.22 4.91
N THR A 83 -3.13 -0.99 5.04
CA THR A 83 -4.49 -1.24 5.47
C THR A 83 -4.49 -2.29 6.57
N TYR A 84 -5.30 -2.08 7.59
CA TYR A 84 -5.45 -2.98 8.72
C TYR A 84 -6.93 -3.08 9.08
N ALA A 85 -7.40 -4.27 9.38
CA ALA A 85 -8.79 -4.48 9.77
C ALA A 85 -8.85 -5.21 11.11
N ASP A 86 -9.53 -4.60 12.08
CA ASP A 86 -9.72 -5.15 13.41
C ASP A 86 -11.05 -4.70 14.01
N GLN A 87 -11.70 -5.58 14.79
CA GLN A 87 -12.91 -5.32 15.57
C GLN A 87 -14.06 -4.62 14.82
N GLY A 88 -14.20 -4.91 13.51
CA GLY A 88 -15.25 -4.31 12.69
C GLY A 88 -14.91 -2.94 12.12
N TYR A 89 -13.65 -2.51 12.25
CA TYR A 89 -13.13 -1.29 11.65
C TYR A 89 -12.07 -1.60 10.60
N LEU A 90 -12.02 -0.73 9.60
CA LEU A 90 -10.96 -0.65 8.62
C LEU A 90 -10.10 0.58 8.92
N TYR A 91 -8.81 0.36 9.03
CA TYR A 91 -7.80 1.41 9.22
C TYR A 91 -7.00 1.54 7.93
N ILE A 92 -6.81 2.76 7.48
CA ILE A 92 -6.04 3.06 6.28
C ILE A 92 -4.99 4.07 6.66
N ALA A 93 -3.71 3.78 6.36
CA ALA A 93 -2.61 4.71 6.59
C ALA A 93 -1.82 4.94 5.31
N GLU A 94 -1.51 6.20 5.03
CA GLU A 94 -0.67 6.61 3.90
C GLU A 94 0.38 7.60 4.38
N GLY A 95 1.64 7.28 4.09
CA GLY A 95 2.80 8.10 4.40
C GLY A 95 3.58 8.48 3.15
N TYR A 96 4.22 9.63 3.23
CA TYR A 96 4.94 10.22 2.10
C TYR A 96 6.47 10.14 2.26
N GLY A 97 6.96 9.37 3.24
CA GLY A 97 8.38 9.21 3.52
C GLY A 97 9.00 10.43 4.20
N ALA A 98 10.30 10.36 4.42
CA ALA A 98 11.07 11.38 5.11
C ALA A 98 11.05 12.76 4.41
N ARG A 99 10.90 13.82 5.20
CA ARG A 99 11.04 15.23 4.80
C ARG A 99 12.11 15.87 5.67
N LEU A 100 12.93 16.72 5.07
CA LEU A 100 14.10 17.31 5.75
C LEU A 100 13.74 18.45 6.70
N THR A 101 12.50 18.91 6.67
CA THR A 101 12.04 20.04 7.51
C THR A 101 10.70 19.75 8.16
N THR A 102 10.34 20.55 9.16
CA THR A 102 8.99 20.62 9.72
C THR A 102 8.02 21.33 8.78
N GLY A 103 6.71 21.36 9.11
CA GLY A 103 5.65 22.07 8.36
C GLY A 103 4.94 21.21 7.33
N TYR A 104 5.30 19.92 7.18
CA TYR A 104 4.56 19.01 6.31
C TYR A 104 3.41 18.33 7.06
N SER A 105 2.27 18.23 6.40
CA SER A 105 1.10 17.50 6.87
C SER A 105 0.44 16.71 5.74
N VAL A 106 -0.38 15.73 6.06
CA VAL A 106 -1.13 14.95 5.07
C VAL A 106 -2.62 15.18 5.31
N LYS A 107 -3.34 15.51 4.24
CA LYS A 107 -4.78 15.70 4.26
C LYS A 107 -5.47 14.64 3.42
N VAL A 108 -6.52 14.03 3.98
CA VAL A 108 -7.46 13.24 3.18
C VAL A 108 -8.37 14.20 2.43
N THR A 109 -8.35 14.13 1.11
CA THR A 109 -9.17 14.99 0.24
C THR A 109 -10.47 14.31 -0.13
N GLU A 110 -10.44 13.00 -0.36
CA GLU A 110 -11.62 12.19 -0.63
C GLU A 110 -11.46 10.79 -0.03
N LEU A 111 -12.56 10.26 0.50
CA LEU A 111 -12.70 8.86 0.90
C LEU A 111 -14.11 8.41 0.56
N TYR A 112 -14.22 7.48 -0.37
CA TYR A 112 -15.52 7.06 -0.88
C TYR A 112 -15.57 5.57 -1.21
N GLU A 113 -16.79 5.02 -1.19
CA GLU A 113 -17.08 3.69 -1.67
C GLU A 113 -17.33 3.72 -3.18
N ALA A 114 -16.59 2.90 -3.92
CA ALA A 114 -16.85 2.56 -5.30
C ALA A 114 -17.50 1.17 -5.39
N GLU A 115 -17.91 0.76 -6.60
CA GLU A 115 -18.55 -0.54 -6.80
C GLU A 115 -17.66 -1.69 -6.33
N ASP A 116 -16.38 -1.67 -6.68
CA ASP A 116 -15.44 -2.77 -6.40
C ASP A 116 -14.34 -2.41 -5.39
N ALA A 117 -14.35 -1.20 -4.81
CA ALA A 117 -13.28 -0.73 -3.94
C ALA A 117 -13.71 0.35 -2.95
N VAL A 118 -12.90 0.54 -1.93
CA VAL A 118 -12.83 1.77 -1.12
C VAL A 118 -11.72 2.61 -1.69
N CYS A 119 -12.02 3.83 -2.13
CA CYS A 119 -11.06 4.74 -2.74
C CYS A 119 -10.68 5.85 -1.76
N ILE A 120 -9.39 6.07 -1.59
CA ILE A 120 -8.84 7.16 -0.76
C ILE A 120 -7.92 8.03 -1.60
N HIS A 121 -8.12 9.34 -1.47
CA HIS A 121 -7.22 10.36 -2.00
C HIS A 121 -6.60 11.14 -0.85
N THR A 122 -5.30 11.28 -0.86
CA THR A 122 -4.58 12.12 0.09
C THR A 122 -3.72 13.14 -0.63
N SER A 123 -3.35 14.19 0.08
CA SER A 123 -2.45 15.22 -0.42
C SER A 123 -1.44 15.59 0.64
N LEU A 124 -0.17 15.60 0.25
CA LEU A 124 0.90 16.15 1.08
C LEU A 124 0.86 17.68 0.98
N LEU A 125 0.70 18.33 2.12
CA LEU A 125 0.78 19.76 2.26
C LEU A 125 2.17 20.12 2.79
N GLY A 126 2.87 21.01 2.11
CA GLY A 126 4.13 21.58 2.60
C GLY A 126 3.89 22.80 3.46
N PRO A 127 4.97 23.34 4.07
CA PRO A 127 4.89 24.57 4.87
C PRO A 127 4.34 25.74 4.05
N GLU A 128 3.55 26.58 4.69
CA GLU A 128 2.99 27.78 4.07
C GLU A 128 4.08 28.81 3.76
N LYS A 129 3.79 29.68 2.79
CA LYS A 129 4.74 30.72 2.41
C LYS A 129 4.99 31.69 3.57
N GLY A 130 6.20 31.67 4.13
CA GLY A 130 6.60 32.49 5.26
C GLY A 130 6.46 31.79 6.63
N GLU A 131 6.04 30.54 6.65
CA GLU A 131 6.09 29.71 7.86
C GLU A 131 7.54 29.41 8.25
N GLU A 132 7.85 29.55 9.53
CA GLU A 132 9.15 29.17 10.07
C GLU A 132 9.28 27.65 10.15
N THR A 133 10.19 27.11 9.34
CA THR A 133 10.50 25.67 9.38
C THR A 133 11.81 25.42 10.10
N LYS A 134 11.95 24.26 10.72
CA LYS A 134 13.19 23.77 11.33
C LYS A 134 13.77 22.65 10.47
N GLU A 135 15.08 22.60 10.35
CA GLU A 135 15.81 21.50 9.69
C GLU A 135 15.81 20.25 10.58
N ILE A 136 14.64 19.65 10.71
CA ILE A 136 14.40 18.41 11.47
C ILE A 136 13.67 17.45 10.55
N THR A 137 14.20 16.25 10.39
CA THR A 137 13.54 15.21 9.60
C THR A 137 12.20 14.84 10.22
N THR A 138 11.15 14.89 9.39
CA THR A 138 9.78 14.52 9.76
C THR A 138 9.26 13.44 8.81
N PHE A 139 8.25 12.70 9.25
CA PHE A 139 7.66 11.59 8.51
C PHE A 139 6.14 11.81 8.43
N PRO A 140 5.68 12.68 7.50
CA PRO A 140 4.27 13.00 7.39
C PRO A 140 3.47 11.79 6.90
N TYR A 141 2.45 11.42 7.66
CA TYR A 141 1.47 10.40 7.31
C TYR A 141 0.09 10.79 7.83
N VAL A 142 -0.93 10.12 7.34
CA VAL A 142 -2.28 10.15 7.87
C VAL A 142 -2.74 8.72 8.14
N ALA A 143 -3.44 8.53 9.25
CA ALA A 143 -4.15 7.30 9.55
C ALA A 143 -5.64 7.64 9.75
N VAL A 144 -6.52 6.88 9.12
CA VAL A 144 -7.97 7.03 9.25
C VAL A 144 -8.60 5.72 9.66
N GLN A 145 -9.71 5.82 10.39
CA GLN A 145 -10.58 4.72 10.81
C GLN A 145 -11.96 4.92 10.20
N LEU A 146 -12.52 3.86 9.65
CA LEU A 146 -13.89 3.80 9.17
C LEU A 146 -14.52 2.45 9.50
N GLU A 147 -15.84 2.33 9.33
CA GLU A 147 -16.53 1.04 9.45
C GLU A 147 -15.99 0.05 8.40
N TYR A 148 -15.83 -1.22 8.81
CA TYR A 148 -15.28 -2.25 7.93
C TYR A 148 -16.18 -2.48 6.71
N ILE A 149 -15.58 -2.43 5.54
CA ILE A 149 -16.19 -2.75 4.25
C ILE A 149 -15.36 -3.85 3.61
N GLU A 150 -16.00 -4.94 3.21
CA GLU A 150 -15.33 -6.08 2.55
C GLU A 150 -15.02 -5.77 1.08
N LYS A 151 -14.17 -4.77 0.87
CA LYS A 151 -13.65 -4.33 -0.43
C LYS A 151 -12.17 -4.01 -0.32
N ASP A 152 -11.47 -4.12 -1.44
CA ASP A 152 -10.08 -3.69 -1.51
C ASP A 152 -9.97 -2.17 -1.39
N VAL A 153 -8.89 -1.68 -0.77
CA VAL A 153 -8.59 -0.25 -0.71
C VAL A 153 -7.73 0.13 -1.91
N VAL A 154 -8.11 1.21 -2.58
CA VAL A 154 -7.37 1.80 -3.69
C VAL A 154 -6.95 3.21 -3.32
N PHE A 155 -5.65 3.43 -3.31
CA PHE A 155 -5.02 4.73 -3.10
C PHE A 155 -4.82 5.42 -4.45
N GLN A 156 -5.28 6.65 -4.57
CA GLN A 156 -5.26 7.43 -5.81
C GLN A 156 -4.44 8.71 -5.65
#